data_d4ffe5d23eb2c7755b40a839c16dbcef
#
_entry.id   d4ffe5d23eb2c7755b40a839c16dbcef
#
_cell.length_a   1.000
_cell.length_b   1.000
_cell.length_c   1.000
_cell.angle_alpha   90.00
_cell.angle_beta   90.00
_cell.angle_gamma   90.00
#
_symmetry.space_group_name_H-M   'P 1'
#
loop_
_entity.id
_entity.type
_entity.pdbx_description
1 polymer ?
#
loop_
_entity_poly.entity_id
_entity_poly.type
_entity_poly.pdbx_seq_one_letter_code
_entity_poly.pdbx_strand_id
1 'polypeptide(L)' 'MGNIGIKINGEWLDLMTAFVPCQLCNEPVQIQALTNISSSPINGVVMWQCEKCSAVNG' A
#
# COMPACT_ATOMS: atom_id res chain seq x y z
N MET A 1 -8.44 18.89 9.43
CA MET A 1 -8.69 18.91 8.30
C MET A 1 -7.78 18.27 7.40
N GLY A 2 -7.82 17.97 6.44
CA GLY A 2 -6.86 17.70 5.44
C GLY A 2 -5.99 16.49 5.62
N ASN A 3 -6.47 15.42 6.18
CA ASN A 3 -5.67 14.20 6.15
C ASN A 3 -5.56 13.72 4.73
N ILE A 4 -4.32 13.53 4.29
CA ILE A 4 -4.05 12.97 2.98
C ILE A 4 -4.00 11.45 3.12
N GLY A 5 -4.77 10.77 2.31
CA GLY A 5 -4.85 9.33 2.37
C GLY A 5 -4.88 8.72 0.99
N ILE A 6 -4.84 7.40 0.97
CA ILE A 6 -4.87 6.64 -0.26
C ILE A 6 -5.72 5.40 -0.04
N LYS A 7 -6.47 5.00 -1.06
CA LYS A 7 -7.29 3.81 -0.96
C LYS A 7 -6.47 2.59 -1.39
N ILE A 8 -6.45 1.57 -0.54
CA ILE A 8 -5.75 0.32 -0.83
C ILE A 8 -6.72 -0.82 -0.62
N ASN A 9 -6.98 -1.59 -1.67
CA ASN A 9 -7.93 -2.70 -1.67
C ASN A 9 -9.30 -2.28 -1.14
N GLY A 10 -9.73 -1.06 -1.52
CA GLY A 10 -11.03 -0.55 -1.12
C GLY A 10 -11.07 0.08 0.25
N GLU A 11 -9.97 0.11 0.96
CA GLU A 11 -9.91 0.66 2.30
C GLU A 11 -9.07 1.94 2.32
N TRP A 12 -9.59 2.99 2.95
CA TRP A 12 -8.91 4.28 3.01
C TRP A 12 -7.89 4.27 4.13
N LEU A 13 -6.62 4.54 3.79
CA LEU A 13 -5.53 4.55 4.76
C LEU A 13 -4.84 5.91 4.75
N ASP A 14 -4.36 6.32 5.93
CA ASP A 14 -3.64 7.58 6.10
C ASP A 14 -2.25 7.46 5.48
N LEU A 15 -1.95 8.38 4.56
CA LEU A 15 -0.68 8.33 3.83
C LEU A 15 0.54 8.52 4.74
N MET A 16 0.37 9.28 5.81
CA MET A 16 1.51 9.65 6.66
C MET A 16 1.83 8.63 7.74
N THR A 17 0.82 7.89 8.21
CA THR A 17 0.99 7.06 9.39
C THR A 17 0.68 5.58 9.18
N ALA A 18 -0.06 5.24 8.13
CA ALA A 18 -0.48 3.86 7.93
C ALA A 18 0.62 3.01 7.29
N PHE A 19 0.57 1.72 7.60
CA PHE A 19 1.47 0.74 7.03
C PHE A 19 0.65 -0.39 6.45
N VAL A 20 1.20 -1.10 5.46
CA VAL A 20 0.60 -2.33 4.94
C VAL A 20 1.59 -3.47 5.13
N PRO A 21 1.15 -4.62 5.64
CA PRO A 21 2.07 -5.74 5.85
C PRO A 21 2.35 -6.46 4.53
N CYS A 22 3.61 -6.81 4.32
CA CYS A 22 3.98 -7.65 3.19
C CYS A 22 3.55 -9.08 3.49
N GLN A 23 2.91 -9.74 2.53
CA GLN A 23 2.39 -11.07 2.74
C GLN A 23 3.49 -12.13 2.78
N LEU A 24 4.66 -11.82 2.27
CA LEU A 24 5.76 -12.77 2.23
C LEU A 24 6.72 -12.61 3.41
N CYS A 25 7.21 -11.41 3.65
CA CYS A 25 8.19 -11.19 4.71
C CYS A 25 7.55 -10.67 6.01
N ASN A 26 6.27 -10.34 5.98
CA ASN A 26 5.51 -9.83 7.13
C ASN A 26 6.06 -8.53 7.70
N GLU A 27 6.86 -7.81 6.93
CA GLU A 27 7.37 -6.53 7.38
C GLU A 27 6.36 -5.43 7.08
N PRO A 28 6.13 -4.50 8.01
CA PRO A 28 5.27 -3.36 7.73
C PRO A 28 5.95 -2.43 6.73
N VAL A 29 5.23 -2.06 5.69
CA VAL A 29 5.74 -1.18 4.65
C VAL A 29 4.94 0.09 4.67
N GLN A 30 5.64 1.23 4.75
CA GLN A 30 4.97 2.52 4.68
C GLN A 30 4.33 2.71 3.33
N ILE A 31 3.15 3.34 3.33
CA ILE A 31 2.43 3.57 2.07
C ILE A 31 3.28 4.37 1.09
N GLN A 32 4.08 5.29 1.61
CA GLN A 32 4.96 6.10 0.76
C GLN A 32 6.09 5.28 0.11
N ALA A 33 6.38 4.10 0.66
CA ALA A 33 7.46 3.25 0.16
C ALA A 33 6.98 2.16 -0.79
N LEU A 34 5.70 2.13 -1.11
CA LEU A 34 5.17 1.15 -2.07
C LEU A 34 5.73 1.42 -3.45
N THR A 35 6.13 0.36 -4.16
CA THR A 35 6.70 0.47 -5.50
C THR A 35 5.92 -0.40 -6.46
N ASN A 36 6.03 -0.11 -7.76
CA ASN A 36 5.38 -0.88 -8.83
C ASN A 36 3.89 -1.04 -8.55
N ILE A 37 3.25 0.07 -8.24
CA ILE A 37 1.86 0.09 -7.81
C ILE A 37 0.94 -0.07 -9.01
N SER A 38 -0.08 -0.92 -8.87
CA SER A 38 -1.21 -0.97 -9.79
C SER A 38 -2.45 -0.52 -9.05
N SER A 39 -3.27 0.30 -9.69
CA SER A 39 -4.46 0.82 -9.03
C SER A 39 -5.69 0.65 -9.90
N SER A 40 -6.83 0.65 -9.23
CA SER A 40 -8.14 0.53 -9.86
C SER A 40 -8.94 1.80 -9.54
N PRO A 41 -9.79 2.27 -10.45
CA PRO A 41 -10.62 3.44 -10.16
C PRO A 41 -11.62 3.20 -9.04
N ILE A 42 -11.90 1.96 -8.69
CA ILE A 42 -12.87 1.65 -7.64
C ILE A 42 -12.17 1.35 -6.32
N ASN A 43 -11.15 0.51 -6.34
CA ASN A 43 -10.52 0.01 -5.11
C ASN A 43 -9.21 0.71 -4.74
N GLY A 44 -8.74 1.61 -5.58
CA GLY A 44 -7.46 2.27 -5.34
C GLY A 44 -6.32 1.32 -5.66
N VAL A 45 -5.29 1.32 -4.82
CA VAL A 45 -4.14 0.43 -5.02
C VAL A 45 -4.57 -1.01 -4.78
N VAL A 46 -4.43 -1.86 -5.79
CA VAL A 46 -4.80 -3.27 -5.69
C VAL A 46 -3.59 -4.18 -5.73
N MET A 47 -2.42 -3.64 -6.10
CA MET A 47 -1.20 -4.45 -6.21
C MET A 47 0.00 -3.54 -5.98
N TRP A 48 1.02 -4.06 -5.29
CA TRP A 48 2.23 -3.30 -5.03
C TRP A 48 3.36 -4.29 -4.74
N GLN A 49 4.59 -3.82 -4.89
CA GLN A 49 5.77 -4.66 -4.67
C GLN A 49 6.49 -4.21 -3.40
N CYS A 50 6.86 -5.19 -2.58
CA CYS A 50 7.64 -4.92 -1.37
C CYS A 50 9.07 -4.55 -1.76
N GLU A 51 9.58 -3.45 -1.18
CA GLU A 51 10.94 -3.02 -1.50
C GLU A 51 12.01 -3.89 -0.83
N LYS A 52 11.63 -4.67 0.18
CA LYS A 52 12.59 -5.47 0.92
C LYS A 52 12.78 -6.85 0.34
N CYS A 53 11.72 -7.52 -0.02
CA CYS A 53 11.79 -8.88 -0.54
C CYS A 53 11.35 -9.00 -1.99
N SER A 54 10.94 -7.90 -2.60
CA SER A 54 10.49 -7.84 -3.98
C SER A 54 9.24 -8.68 -4.28
N ALA A 55 8.52 -9.08 -3.26
CA ALA A 55 7.28 -9.82 -3.44
C ALA A 55 6.17 -8.91 -3.91
N VAL A 56 5.33 -9.40 -4.82
CA VAL A 56 4.15 -8.67 -5.27
C VAL A 56 3.00 -9.00 -4.34
N ASN A 57 2.39 -7.98 -3.77
CA ASN A 57 1.25 -8.11 -2.86
C ASN A 57 0.00 -7.58 -3.53
N GLY A 58 -1.12 -8.19 -3.25
CA GLY A 58 -2.35 -7.74 -3.87
C GLY A 58 -3.61 -8.29 -3.27
#